data_d33633fd0b4e105134f0db41705cc69e
#
_entry.id   d33633fd0b4e105134f0db41705cc69e
#
_cell.length_a   1.000
_cell.length_b   1.000
_cell.length_c   1.000
_cell.angle_alpha   90.00
_cell.angle_beta   90.00
_cell.angle_gamma   90.00
#
_symmetry.space_group_name_H-M   'P 1'
#
loop_
_entity.id
_entity.type
_entity.pdbx_description
1 polymer ?
#
loop_
_entity_poly.entity_id
_entity_poly.type
_entity_poly.pdbx_seq_one_letter_code
_entity_poly.pdbx_strand_id
1 'polypeptide(L)'
;MIELTCDVLIVGGGAAGSRAALEAKRTGKDLDVLIAVAGKYGQSGSTGLIASESLGINAPFNFEGDGDTPDIYFEDIVQTGGGLADPKLCRIIADESCARLDDLMSLGLKFDSEGGRPLQRKLSGCTKARSLTCGGSTGLRMLAVLKQANAQLGVRVVEQVRIFDLLLDESGQVRGAVGQLGQEQVVIQARAVVLATGGAGRLFRKNVNPPSLEGDGWAMAYRAGARLVNMEFFQIGPGVVNPKMDFIIHSHMWKLKPRMTNIHGQEFLSKYCPAGISTDDVINLKAMSYPFSVRTDAKWVDIAIFKEIMEGRGTPNDGVYFDVTHVGEEELIKRSPITYKTLKNAGRDLAKEPIELGLVIQNFNGGVLIDENASTGVNGLYAAGEVSGGVHGSDRPGGNNLIDTQVFGSRAGRSAAFYAQSLSGSASVNSHPSAMIAPDSATENQTVAMESNAADLYYRNLTVVRTADGLNEVLKFVKENKHRAGTYSSLNRLLVGQIIALAAITREESRGTHYREDFPATKPEATGRIVIRRGNDGEPAVTVAG
;
A
#
# COMPACT_ATOMS: atom_id res chain seq x y z
N MET A 1 -6.47 -29.51 -12.75
CA MET A 1 -5.53 -29.07 -11.68
C MET A 1 -4.14 -28.95 -12.31
N ILE A 2 -3.43 -27.86 -12.06
CA ILE A 2 -2.06 -27.62 -12.54
C ILE A 2 -1.13 -27.74 -11.33
N GLU A 3 -0.09 -28.56 -11.43
CA GLU A 3 0.91 -28.74 -10.39
C GLU A 3 2.26 -28.20 -10.87
N LEU A 4 2.86 -27.33 -10.06
CA LEU A 4 4.16 -26.73 -10.31
C LEU A 4 5.07 -26.93 -9.10
N THR A 5 6.37 -26.95 -9.34
CA THR A 5 7.39 -26.99 -8.29
C THR A 5 8.45 -25.93 -8.53
N CYS A 6 9.05 -25.43 -7.46
CA CYS A 6 10.22 -24.53 -7.49
C CYS A 6 10.95 -24.58 -6.13
N ASP A 7 12.13 -24.00 -6.05
CA ASP A 7 12.83 -23.83 -4.76
C ASP A 7 12.31 -22.60 -4.00
N VAL A 8 12.14 -21.48 -4.71
CA VAL A 8 11.64 -20.23 -4.12
C VAL A 8 10.46 -19.73 -4.95
N LEU A 9 9.29 -19.65 -4.31
CA LEU A 9 8.09 -19.03 -4.88
C LEU A 9 7.98 -17.58 -4.45
N ILE A 10 7.84 -16.68 -5.42
CA ILE A 10 7.52 -15.27 -5.20
C ILE A 10 6.07 -15.04 -5.58
N VAL A 11 5.23 -14.66 -4.63
CA VAL A 11 3.81 -14.35 -4.87
C VAL A 11 3.65 -12.84 -5.07
N GLY A 12 3.51 -12.44 -6.33
CA GLY A 12 3.40 -11.04 -6.76
C GLY A 12 4.60 -10.55 -7.56
N GLY A 13 4.34 -9.95 -8.72
CA GLY A 13 5.34 -9.48 -9.68
C GLY A 13 5.55 -7.96 -9.67
N GLY A 14 5.22 -7.27 -8.57
CA GLY A 14 5.52 -5.85 -8.35
C GLY A 14 7.02 -5.59 -8.07
N ALA A 15 7.34 -4.38 -7.65
CA ALA A 15 8.73 -4.00 -7.35
C ALA A 15 9.39 -4.91 -6.31
N ALA A 16 8.71 -5.19 -5.20
CA ALA A 16 9.24 -6.05 -4.14
C ALA A 16 9.48 -7.49 -4.62
N GLY A 17 8.51 -8.10 -5.29
CA GLY A 17 8.64 -9.47 -5.80
C GLY A 17 9.70 -9.58 -6.89
N SER A 18 9.78 -8.61 -7.81
CA SER A 18 10.82 -8.59 -8.84
C SER A 18 12.23 -8.46 -8.24
N ARG A 19 12.38 -7.64 -7.19
CA ARG A 19 13.64 -7.51 -6.46
C ARG A 19 13.95 -8.81 -5.69
N ALA A 20 12.95 -9.41 -5.03
CA ALA A 20 13.14 -10.65 -4.28
C ALA A 20 13.58 -11.81 -5.19
N ALA A 21 12.98 -11.95 -6.36
CA ALA A 21 13.37 -12.96 -7.34
C ALA A 21 14.81 -12.76 -7.83
N LEU A 22 15.18 -11.52 -8.15
CA LEU A 22 16.53 -11.15 -8.57
C LEU A 22 17.57 -11.55 -7.51
N GLU A 23 17.33 -11.19 -6.24
CA GLU A 23 18.26 -11.49 -5.16
C GLU A 23 18.30 -12.98 -4.80
N ALA A 24 17.17 -13.68 -4.88
CA ALA A 24 17.15 -15.13 -4.69
C ALA A 24 18.05 -15.83 -5.71
N LYS A 25 17.95 -15.43 -7.00
CA LYS A 25 18.80 -15.98 -8.07
C LYS A 25 20.27 -15.57 -7.95
N ARG A 26 20.56 -14.36 -7.50
CA ARG A 26 21.94 -13.91 -7.23
C ARG A 26 22.57 -14.68 -6.07
N THR A 27 21.79 -15.04 -5.05
CA THR A 27 22.23 -15.77 -3.86
C THR A 27 22.44 -17.25 -4.17
N GLY A 28 21.55 -17.86 -4.95
CA GLY A 28 21.64 -19.26 -5.35
C GLY A 28 21.36 -19.40 -6.86
N LYS A 29 22.43 -19.43 -7.67
CA LYS A 29 22.32 -19.45 -9.14
C LYS A 29 21.55 -20.68 -9.65
N ASP A 30 21.67 -21.82 -8.96
CA ASP A 30 21.07 -23.07 -9.34
C ASP A 30 19.63 -23.24 -8.81
N LEU A 31 19.16 -22.32 -7.94
CA LEU A 31 17.80 -22.37 -7.44
C LEU A 31 16.78 -22.12 -8.55
N ASP A 32 15.73 -22.92 -8.55
CA ASP A 32 14.54 -22.65 -9.37
C ASP A 32 13.65 -21.61 -8.70
N VAL A 33 13.64 -20.40 -9.26
CA VAL A 33 12.86 -19.26 -8.73
C VAL A 33 11.68 -19.01 -9.65
N LEU A 34 10.47 -19.00 -9.08
CA LEU A 34 9.21 -18.81 -9.79
C LEU A 34 8.46 -17.58 -9.24
N ILE A 35 8.07 -16.66 -10.13
CA ILE A 35 7.16 -15.56 -9.81
C ILE A 35 5.74 -15.94 -10.25
N ALA A 36 4.77 -15.97 -9.34
CA ALA A 36 3.35 -16.10 -9.64
C ALA A 36 2.68 -14.71 -9.63
N VAL A 37 2.04 -14.31 -10.73
CA VAL A 37 1.46 -12.98 -10.92
C VAL A 37 -0.02 -13.08 -11.24
N ALA A 38 -0.87 -12.37 -10.50
CA ALA A 38 -2.32 -12.34 -10.75
C ALA A 38 -2.72 -11.67 -12.08
N GLY A 39 -1.87 -10.82 -12.64
CA GLY A 39 -2.05 -10.20 -13.94
C GLY A 39 -0.89 -10.49 -14.89
N LYS A 40 -0.44 -9.46 -15.63
CA LYS A 40 0.73 -9.54 -16.52
C LYS A 40 1.98 -8.99 -15.84
N TYR A 41 3.08 -9.72 -15.88
CA TYR A 41 4.35 -9.33 -15.28
C TYR A 41 4.92 -8.07 -15.95
N GLY A 42 5.23 -7.06 -15.14
CA GLY A 42 5.72 -5.78 -15.61
C GLY A 42 4.64 -4.80 -16.09
N GLN A 43 3.37 -5.17 -16.02
CA GLN A 43 2.24 -4.32 -16.44
C GLN A 43 1.13 -4.21 -15.37
N SER A 44 1.03 -5.16 -14.46
CA SER A 44 0.04 -5.19 -13.38
C SER A 44 0.66 -4.79 -12.04
N GLY A 45 -0.21 -4.46 -11.07
CA GLY A 45 0.21 -4.01 -9.74
C GLY A 45 0.47 -2.51 -9.66
N SER A 46 0.44 -1.95 -8.45
CA SER A 46 0.56 -0.50 -8.21
C SER A 46 1.86 0.09 -8.75
N THR A 47 2.96 -0.66 -8.70
CA THR A 47 4.28 -0.18 -9.18
C THR A 47 4.25 0.23 -10.65
N GLY A 48 3.52 -0.51 -11.50
CA GLY A 48 3.48 -0.26 -12.94
C GLY A 48 2.41 0.75 -13.38
N LEU A 49 1.41 1.00 -12.55
CA LEU A 49 0.22 1.77 -12.94
C LEU A 49 0.21 3.22 -12.42
N ILE A 50 0.89 3.50 -11.31
CA ILE A 50 0.87 4.84 -10.72
C ILE A 50 1.88 5.74 -11.43
N ALA A 51 1.39 6.87 -11.95
CA ALA A 51 2.21 7.94 -12.53
C ALA A 51 1.88 9.28 -11.87
N SER A 52 2.91 10.09 -11.58
CA SER A 52 2.75 11.40 -10.97
C SER A 52 4.07 12.17 -10.98
N GLU A 53 4.00 13.51 -11.01
CA GLU A 53 5.15 14.40 -10.80
C GLU A 53 5.87 14.15 -9.47
N SER A 54 5.17 13.60 -8.48
CA SER A 54 5.69 13.37 -7.13
C SER A 54 6.04 11.91 -6.85
N LEU A 55 5.98 11.02 -7.85
CA LEU A 55 6.32 9.61 -7.67
C LEU A 55 7.83 9.42 -7.74
N GLY A 56 8.46 9.38 -6.57
CA GLY A 56 9.90 9.23 -6.44
C GLY A 56 10.32 8.05 -5.56
N ILE A 57 11.61 7.80 -5.54
CA ILE A 57 12.27 6.81 -4.70
C ILE A 57 13.36 7.51 -3.87
N ASN A 58 13.42 7.24 -2.57
CA ASN A 58 14.27 7.98 -1.64
C ASN A 58 15.63 7.31 -1.43
N ALA A 59 16.71 8.13 -1.46
CA ALA A 59 18.01 7.77 -0.92
C ALA A 59 18.82 9.03 -0.57
N PRO A 60 19.57 9.04 0.55
CA PRO A 60 20.30 10.21 1.02
C PRO A 60 21.66 10.37 0.31
N PHE A 61 21.65 10.50 -1.03
CA PHE A 61 22.86 10.72 -1.82
C PHE A 61 23.48 12.10 -1.64
N ASN A 62 22.71 13.06 -1.12
CA ASN A 62 23.14 14.45 -0.94
C ASN A 62 23.61 15.12 -2.24
N PHE A 63 22.98 14.82 -3.37
CA PHE A 63 23.31 15.44 -4.66
C PHE A 63 23.05 16.96 -4.67
N GLU A 64 22.06 17.43 -3.91
CA GLU A 64 21.74 18.85 -3.78
C GLU A 64 22.71 19.62 -2.84
N GLY A 65 23.56 18.91 -2.10
CA GLY A 65 24.51 19.52 -1.16
C GLY A 65 23.85 20.13 0.08
N ASP A 66 22.65 19.69 0.42
CA ASP A 66 21.87 20.18 1.57
C ASP A 66 22.22 19.48 2.90
N GLY A 67 23.27 18.62 2.88
CA GLY A 67 23.78 17.90 4.04
C GLY A 67 22.95 16.67 4.42
N ASP A 68 22.22 16.06 3.48
CA ASP A 68 21.46 14.84 3.74
C ASP A 68 22.39 13.65 4.07
N THR A 69 21.98 12.85 5.05
CA THR A 69 22.74 11.68 5.51
C THR A 69 21.77 10.53 5.85
N PRO A 70 22.26 9.27 5.95
CA PRO A 70 21.46 8.16 6.46
C PRO A 70 20.88 8.43 7.85
N ASP A 71 21.59 9.16 8.74
CA ASP A 71 21.07 9.49 10.07
C ASP A 71 19.89 10.45 10.01
N ILE A 72 19.98 11.52 9.21
CA ILE A 72 18.85 12.44 8.99
C ILE A 72 17.68 11.71 8.35
N TYR A 73 17.95 10.80 7.43
CA TYR A 73 16.91 10.01 6.80
C TYR A 73 16.22 9.05 7.78
N PHE A 74 16.99 8.39 8.64
CA PHE A 74 16.47 7.55 9.71
C PHE A 74 15.52 8.35 10.63
N GLU A 75 15.94 9.54 11.08
CA GLU A 75 15.11 10.40 11.93
C GLU A 75 13.80 10.80 11.23
N ASP A 76 13.83 11.15 9.95
CA ASP A 76 12.63 11.47 9.19
C ASP A 76 11.64 10.29 9.14
N ILE A 77 12.13 9.06 8.96
CA ILE A 77 11.29 7.87 8.95
C ILE A 77 10.65 7.64 10.31
N VAL A 78 11.44 7.67 11.39
CA VAL A 78 10.98 7.44 12.76
C VAL A 78 9.96 8.49 13.19
N GLN A 79 10.25 9.77 12.95
CA GLN A 79 9.35 10.88 13.29
C GLN A 79 8.03 10.79 12.52
N THR A 80 8.10 10.50 11.21
CA THR A 80 6.90 10.34 10.40
C THR A 80 6.08 9.13 10.86
N GLY A 81 6.74 8.05 11.26
CA GLY A 81 6.11 6.85 11.81
C GLY A 81 5.41 7.03 13.15
N GLY A 82 5.55 8.22 13.79
CA GLY A 82 4.78 8.61 14.98
C GLY A 82 5.00 7.71 16.20
N GLY A 83 6.21 7.16 16.37
CA GLY A 83 6.57 6.27 17.47
C GLY A 83 6.13 4.82 17.28
N LEU A 84 5.57 4.45 16.13
CA LEU A 84 5.04 3.10 15.85
C LEU A 84 5.82 2.35 14.75
N ALA A 85 6.77 3.01 14.10
CA ALA A 85 7.73 2.37 13.21
C ALA A 85 8.76 1.57 14.03
N ASP A 86 9.25 0.46 13.50
CA ASP A 86 10.34 -0.29 14.12
C ASP A 86 11.68 0.39 13.81
N PRO A 87 12.42 0.91 14.81
CA PRO A 87 13.65 1.64 14.55
C PRO A 87 14.72 0.83 13.84
N LYS A 88 14.77 -0.49 14.04
CA LYS A 88 15.73 -1.36 13.35
C LYS A 88 15.42 -1.43 11.85
N LEU A 89 14.14 -1.58 11.49
CA LEU A 89 13.73 -1.61 10.09
C LEU A 89 13.92 -0.23 9.42
N CYS A 90 13.65 0.86 10.15
CA CYS A 90 13.91 2.22 9.69
C CYS A 90 15.41 2.45 9.41
N ARG A 91 16.28 1.96 10.31
CA ARG A 91 17.74 2.06 10.16
C ARG A 91 18.23 1.34 8.90
N ILE A 92 17.71 0.13 8.66
CA ILE A 92 18.02 -0.65 7.46
C ILE A 92 17.64 0.10 6.17
N ILE A 93 16.45 0.72 6.13
CA ILE A 93 16.05 1.54 4.98
C ILE A 93 17.04 2.68 4.75
N ALA A 94 17.39 3.40 5.81
CA ALA A 94 18.28 4.55 5.72
C ALA A 94 19.69 4.15 5.22
N ASP A 95 20.23 3.05 5.75
CA ASP A 95 21.60 2.61 5.45
C ASP A 95 21.73 1.94 4.07
N GLU A 96 20.73 1.16 3.65
CA GLU A 96 20.84 0.37 2.41
C GLU A 96 20.29 1.09 1.16
N SER A 97 19.54 2.19 1.32
CA SER A 97 18.85 2.83 0.22
C SER A 97 19.76 3.28 -0.92
N CYS A 98 20.92 3.89 -0.62
CA CYS A 98 21.87 4.30 -1.66
C CYS A 98 22.36 3.10 -2.46
N ALA A 99 22.78 2.03 -1.79
CA ALA A 99 23.28 0.82 -2.45
C ALA A 99 22.19 0.15 -3.33
N ARG A 100 20.94 0.22 -2.90
CA ARG A 100 19.81 -0.33 -3.72
C ARG A 100 19.55 0.50 -4.97
N LEU A 101 19.72 1.84 -4.89
CA LEU A 101 19.57 2.70 -6.06
C LEU A 101 20.77 2.60 -6.99
N ASP A 102 21.99 2.49 -6.47
CA ASP A 102 23.19 2.22 -7.28
C ASP A 102 23.05 0.93 -8.08
N ASP A 103 22.51 -0.14 -7.45
CA ASP A 103 22.22 -1.38 -8.14
C ASP A 103 21.16 -1.19 -9.25
N LEU A 104 20.08 -0.45 -9.01
CA LEU A 104 19.09 -0.13 -10.05
C LEU A 104 19.70 0.68 -11.21
N MET A 105 20.57 1.63 -10.93
CA MET A 105 21.29 2.39 -11.95
C MET A 105 22.23 1.48 -12.75
N SER A 106 22.92 0.55 -12.10
CA SER A 106 23.78 -0.45 -12.77
C SER A 106 22.97 -1.38 -13.70
N LEU A 107 21.70 -1.65 -13.36
CA LEU A 107 20.77 -2.39 -14.21
C LEU A 107 20.17 -1.55 -15.34
N GLY A 108 20.52 -0.26 -15.43
CA GLY A 108 20.13 0.64 -16.52
C GLY A 108 19.00 1.61 -16.19
N LEU A 109 18.56 1.72 -14.92
CA LEU A 109 17.61 2.75 -14.54
C LEU A 109 18.25 4.14 -14.62
N LYS A 110 17.59 5.06 -15.33
CA LYS A 110 18.04 6.45 -15.49
C LYS A 110 17.07 7.38 -14.78
N PHE A 111 17.56 8.13 -13.81
CA PHE A 111 16.82 9.19 -13.13
C PHE A 111 16.85 10.50 -13.92
N ASP A 112 15.88 11.37 -13.64
CA ASP A 112 15.88 12.74 -14.15
C ASP A 112 17.16 13.44 -13.68
N SER A 113 17.82 14.19 -14.57
CA SER A 113 19.11 14.81 -14.30
C SER A 113 19.22 16.18 -14.93
N GLU A 114 20.04 17.04 -14.34
CA GLU A 114 20.44 18.34 -14.86
C GLU A 114 21.95 18.47 -14.80
N GLY A 115 22.58 18.88 -15.91
CA GLY A 115 24.04 18.96 -15.98
C GLY A 115 24.78 17.63 -15.71
N GLY A 116 24.11 16.48 -15.96
CA GLY A 116 24.67 15.13 -15.70
C GLY A 116 24.53 14.65 -14.26
N ARG A 117 23.98 15.45 -13.34
CA ARG A 117 23.70 15.08 -11.95
C ARG A 117 22.23 14.69 -11.78
N PRO A 118 21.90 13.57 -11.12
CA PRO A 118 20.51 13.24 -10.80
C PRO A 118 19.87 14.32 -9.91
N LEU A 119 18.62 14.67 -10.22
CA LEU A 119 17.85 15.65 -9.45
C LEU A 119 17.18 15.00 -8.26
N GLN A 120 17.39 15.54 -7.07
CA GLN A 120 16.69 15.16 -5.85
C GLN A 120 15.64 16.20 -5.48
N ARG A 121 14.49 15.73 -5.02
CA ARG A 121 13.35 16.57 -4.63
C ARG A 121 12.95 16.28 -3.19
N LYS A 122 12.49 17.32 -2.49
CA LYS A 122 11.92 17.20 -1.15
C LYS A 122 10.44 16.81 -1.25
N LEU A 123 10.05 15.69 -0.65
CA LEU A 123 8.66 15.23 -0.55
C LEU A 123 8.12 15.39 0.88
N SER A 124 6.81 15.23 1.05
CA SER A 124 6.15 15.28 2.35
C SER A 124 6.77 14.29 3.35
N GLY A 125 6.99 14.72 4.59
CA GLY A 125 7.62 13.91 5.63
C GLY A 125 9.15 13.81 5.53
N CYS A 126 9.79 14.48 4.56
CA CYS A 126 11.25 14.56 4.45
C CYS A 126 11.75 15.94 4.87
N THR A 127 12.84 16.02 5.63
CA THR A 127 13.51 17.28 5.97
C THR A 127 14.48 17.71 4.86
N LYS A 128 15.01 16.77 4.08
CA LYS A 128 15.98 16.97 3.00
C LYS A 128 15.46 16.55 1.64
N ALA A 129 16.11 17.03 0.57
CA ALA A 129 15.83 16.65 -0.81
C ALA A 129 16.51 15.31 -1.13
N ARG A 130 15.77 14.20 -1.08
CA ARG A 130 16.33 12.85 -1.32
C ARG A 130 15.58 12.01 -2.35
N SER A 131 14.46 12.50 -2.87
CA SER A 131 13.62 11.73 -3.77
C SER A 131 14.05 11.90 -5.22
N LEU A 132 14.34 10.79 -5.88
CA LEU A 132 14.71 10.69 -7.30
C LEU A 132 13.52 10.25 -8.13
N THR A 133 13.36 10.78 -9.34
CA THR A 133 12.25 10.50 -10.24
C THR A 133 12.72 10.10 -11.63
N CYS A 134 11.84 9.44 -12.40
CA CYS A 134 12.05 9.08 -13.79
C CYS A 134 10.87 9.58 -14.64
N GLY A 135 10.76 10.88 -14.86
CA GLY A 135 9.73 11.49 -15.70
C GLY A 135 8.30 11.17 -15.27
N GLY A 136 8.03 11.06 -13.96
CA GLY A 136 6.71 10.74 -13.42
C GLY A 136 6.27 9.27 -13.53
N SER A 137 7.13 8.38 -14.04
CA SER A 137 6.86 6.94 -14.18
C SER A 137 7.94 6.06 -13.51
N THR A 138 8.45 6.50 -12.38
CA THR A 138 9.58 5.88 -11.66
C THR A 138 9.34 4.39 -11.39
N GLY A 139 8.16 4.03 -10.89
CA GLY A 139 7.82 2.63 -10.61
C GLY A 139 7.84 1.76 -11.87
N LEU A 140 7.22 2.21 -12.97
CA LEU A 140 7.17 1.47 -14.24
C LEU A 140 8.58 1.24 -14.81
N ARG A 141 9.44 2.29 -14.81
CA ARG A 141 10.81 2.18 -15.32
C ARG A 141 11.66 1.27 -14.47
N MET A 142 11.54 1.35 -13.14
CA MET A 142 12.20 0.45 -12.20
C MET A 142 11.76 -1.01 -12.43
N LEU A 143 10.46 -1.24 -12.60
CA LEU A 143 9.94 -2.59 -12.85
C LEU A 143 10.44 -3.16 -14.19
N ALA A 144 10.61 -2.32 -15.21
CA ALA A 144 11.14 -2.74 -16.50
C ALA A 144 12.59 -3.26 -16.42
N VAL A 145 13.48 -2.55 -15.70
CA VAL A 145 14.87 -3.00 -15.55
C VAL A 145 14.97 -4.26 -14.68
N LEU A 146 14.14 -4.38 -13.63
CA LEU A 146 14.08 -5.58 -12.79
C LEU A 146 13.55 -6.79 -13.58
N LYS A 147 12.52 -6.60 -14.40
CA LYS A 147 11.97 -7.64 -15.28
C LYS A 147 13.04 -8.15 -16.26
N GLN A 148 13.78 -7.24 -16.88
CA GLN A 148 14.87 -7.61 -17.78
C GLN A 148 15.97 -8.41 -17.07
N ALA A 149 16.40 -7.96 -15.88
CA ALA A 149 17.43 -8.65 -15.10
C ALA A 149 16.96 -10.05 -14.66
N ASN A 150 15.71 -10.20 -14.22
CA ASN A 150 15.13 -11.50 -13.88
C ASN A 150 15.10 -12.45 -15.08
N ALA A 151 14.72 -11.96 -16.27
CA ALA A 151 14.72 -12.76 -17.49
C ALA A 151 16.12 -13.24 -17.86
N GLN A 152 17.14 -12.38 -17.72
CA GLN A 152 18.54 -12.74 -17.97
C GLN A 152 19.08 -13.83 -17.04
N LEU A 153 18.58 -13.87 -15.80
CA LEU A 153 18.93 -14.91 -14.81
C LEU A 153 18.06 -16.17 -14.88
N GLY A 154 17.13 -16.25 -15.83
CA GLY A 154 16.26 -17.40 -16.00
C GLY A 154 15.21 -17.58 -14.92
N VAL A 155 14.76 -16.50 -14.29
CA VAL A 155 13.61 -16.54 -13.37
C VAL A 155 12.35 -16.92 -14.15
N ARG A 156 11.66 -17.95 -13.67
CA ARG A 156 10.38 -18.40 -14.25
C ARG A 156 9.24 -17.49 -13.83
N VAL A 157 8.26 -17.31 -14.72
CA VAL A 157 7.07 -16.50 -14.45
C VAL A 157 5.83 -17.26 -14.88
N VAL A 158 4.82 -17.30 -14.01
CA VAL A 158 3.46 -17.75 -14.34
C VAL A 158 2.52 -16.56 -14.14
N GLU A 159 1.90 -16.15 -15.25
CA GLU A 159 0.99 -15.01 -15.29
C GLU A 159 -0.47 -15.45 -15.13
N GLN A 160 -1.34 -14.50 -14.73
CA GLN A 160 -2.78 -14.69 -14.56
C GLN A 160 -3.14 -15.76 -13.50
N VAL A 161 -2.22 -16.03 -12.58
CA VAL A 161 -2.43 -16.94 -11.44
C VAL A 161 -2.72 -16.13 -10.19
N ARG A 162 -3.92 -16.24 -9.68
CA ARG A 162 -4.30 -15.67 -8.38
C ARG A 162 -4.06 -16.68 -7.28
N ILE A 163 -3.10 -16.39 -6.41
CA ILE A 163 -2.83 -17.16 -5.20
C ILE A 163 -3.74 -16.65 -4.09
N PHE A 164 -4.40 -17.56 -3.37
CA PHE A 164 -5.36 -17.21 -2.32
C PHE A 164 -5.12 -17.94 -1.00
N ASP A 165 -4.23 -18.97 -0.97
CA ASP A 165 -3.81 -19.60 0.28
C ASP A 165 -2.40 -20.19 0.19
N LEU A 166 -1.81 -20.51 1.36
CA LEU A 166 -0.50 -21.12 1.50
C LEU A 166 -0.63 -22.64 1.80
N LEU A 167 0.35 -23.41 1.38
CA LEU A 167 0.49 -24.81 1.72
C LEU A 167 1.39 -24.95 2.96
N LEU A 168 0.94 -25.71 3.94
CA LEU A 168 1.68 -26.01 5.16
C LEU A 168 1.97 -27.51 5.24
N ASP A 169 3.15 -27.88 5.74
CA ASP A 169 3.42 -29.26 6.15
C ASP A 169 2.87 -29.54 7.56
N GLU A 170 2.99 -30.78 8.02
CA GLU A 170 2.50 -31.22 9.32
C GLU A 170 3.14 -30.48 10.50
N SER A 171 4.31 -29.88 10.31
CA SER A 171 5.00 -29.04 11.32
C SER A 171 4.57 -27.57 11.29
N GLY A 172 3.68 -27.20 10.36
CA GLY A 172 3.22 -25.81 10.16
C GLY A 172 4.20 -24.93 9.37
N GLN A 173 5.20 -25.52 8.72
CA GLN A 173 6.11 -24.77 7.84
C GLN A 173 5.47 -24.56 6.48
N VAL A 174 5.73 -23.40 5.87
CA VAL A 174 5.23 -23.10 4.52
C VAL A 174 5.99 -23.89 3.48
N ARG A 175 5.24 -24.60 2.61
CA ARG A 175 5.72 -25.48 1.55
C ARG A 175 5.15 -25.15 0.17
N GLY A 176 4.65 -23.94 -0.01
CA GLY A 176 4.11 -23.52 -1.28
C GLY A 176 2.83 -22.72 -1.14
N ALA A 177 2.05 -22.69 -2.21
CA ALA A 177 0.81 -21.95 -2.28
C ALA A 177 -0.22 -22.62 -3.19
N VAL A 178 -1.49 -22.29 -2.99
CA VAL A 178 -2.60 -22.70 -3.86
C VAL A 178 -3.30 -21.48 -4.43
N GLY A 179 -3.73 -21.59 -5.67
CA GLY A 179 -4.36 -20.52 -6.40
C GLY A 179 -5.23 -21.01 -7.54
N GLN A 180 -5.53 -20.10 -8.44
CA GLN A 180 -6.40 -20.37 -9.59
C GLN A 180 -5.86 -19.67 -10.86
N LEU A 181 -5.88 -20.38 -11.98
CA LEU A 181 -5.60 -19.89 -13.32
C LEU A 181 -6.85 -20.12 -14.19
N GLY A 182 -7.61 -19.07 -14.46
CA GLY A 182 -8.93 -19.22 -15.07
C GLY A 182 -9.85 -20.06 -14.19
N GLN A 183 -10.30 -21.22 -14.68
CA GLN A 183 -11.12 -22.17 -13.93
C GLN A 183 -10.31 -23.29 -13.28
N GLU A 184 -9.02 -23.36 -13.53
CA GLU A 184 -8.19 -24.45 -13.03
C GLU A 184 -7.51 -24.10 -11.71
N GLN A 185 -7.57 -25.00 -10.75
CA GLN A 185 -6.80 -24.91 -9.53
C GLN A 185 -5.31 -25.11 -9.84
N VAL A 186 -4.48 -24.28 -9.23
CA VAL A 186 -3.02 -24.34 -9.33
C VAL A 186 -2.44 -24.62 -7.96
N VAL A 187 -1.60 -25.63 -7.86
CA VAL A 187 -0.83 -25.98 -6.68
C VAL A 187 0.65 -25.76 -7.01
N ILE A 188 1.33 -24.92 -6.24
CA ILE A 188 2.76 -24.63 -6.42
C ILE A 188 3.48 -25.07 -5.15
N GLN A 189 4.26 -26.15 -5.24
CA GLN A 189 5.11 -26.59 -4.14
C GLN A 189 6.44 -25.84 -4.18
N ALA A 190 6.90 -25.37 -3.01
CA ALA A 190 8.12 -24.59 -2.88
C ALA A 190 8.79 -24.85 -1.53
N ARG A 191 10.12 -24.72 -1.47
CA ARG A 191 10.87 -24.78 -0.21
C ARG A 191 10.71 -23.50 0.61
N ALA A 192 10.60 -22.36 -0.06
CA ALA A 192 10.35 -21.05 0.56
C ALA A 192 9.37 -20.23 -0.26
N VAL A 193 8.59 -19.38 0.42
CA VAL A 193 7.63 -18.46 -0.20
C VAL A 193 7.91 -17.03 0.25
N VAL A 194 7.94 -16.10 -0.70
CA VAL A 194 8.00 -14.66 -0.45
C VAL A 194 6.66 -14.03 -0.86
N LEU A 195 5.93 -13.47 0.09
CA LEU A 195 4.75 -12.65 -0.19
C LEU A 195 5.17 -11.25 -0.62
N ALA A 196 4.77 -10.85 -1.83
CA ALA A 196 4.98 -9.52 -2.40
C ALA A 196 3.69 -9.04 -3.10
N THR A 197 2.55 -9.35 -2.50
CA THR A 197 1.20 -9.22 -3.07
C THR A 197 0.65 -7.81 -3.08
N GLY A 198 1.35 -6.84 -2.46
CA GLY A 198 0.85 -5.48 -2.26
C GLY A 198 -0.23 -5.39 -1.17
N GLY A 199 -0.99 -4.30 -1.17
CA GLY A 199 -1.99 -3.99 -0.15
C GLY A 199 -3.40 -4.50 -0.47
N ALA A 200 -4.41 -3.75 0.00
CA ALA A 200 -5.82 -4.14 -0.08
C ALA A 200 -6.76 -2.99 -0.48
N GLY A 201 -6.32 -2.07 -1.33
CA GLY A 201 -7.13 -0.90 -1.68
C GLY A 201 -8.49 -1.24 -2.31
N ARG A 202 -8.62 -2.38 -2.97
CA ARG A 202 -9.87 -2.85 -3.57
C ARG A 202 -10.92 -3.32 -2.56
N LEU A 203 -10.59 -3.36 -1.28
CA LEU A 203 -11.62 -3.49 -0.24
C LEU A 203 -12.58 -2.30 -0.20
N PHE A 204 -12.16 -1.14 -0.67
CA PHE A 204 -12.89 0.12 -0.58
C PHE A 204 -13.45 0.54 -1.94
N ARG A 205 -14.65 1.08 -1.97
CA ARG A 205 -15.31 1.52 -3.22
C ARG A 205 -14.57 2.63 -3.96
N LYS A 206 -13.79 3.47 -3.25
CA LYS A 206 -12.98 4.56 -3.82
C LYS A 206 -11.50 4.30 -3.54
N ASN A 207 -10.75 3.99 -4.57
CA ASN A 207 -9.33 3.67 -4.48
C ASN A 207 -8.66 3.91 -5.84
N VAL A 208 -7.33 3.99 -5.85
CA VAL A 208 -6.49 4.08 -7.06
C VAL A 208 -5.66 2.82 -7.26
N ASN A 209 -6.13 1.70 -6.76
CA ASN A 209 -5.38 0.45 -6.76
C ASN A 209 -5.82 -0.48 -7.91
N PRO A 210 -4.90 -1.26 -8.49
CA PRO A 210 -5.23 -2.25 -9.50
C PRO A 210 -6.19 -3.33 -8.96
N PRO A 211 -6.96 -4.01 -9.85
CA PRO A 211 -8.01 -4.95 -9.45
C PRO A 211 -7.56 -6.10 -8.55
N SER A 212 -6.30 -6.50 -8.62
CA SER A 212 -5.77 -7.63 -7.84
C SER A 212 -5.37 -7.32 -6.40
N LEU A 213 -5.51 -6.08 -5.93
CA LEU A 213 -5.09 -5.68 -4.57
C LEU A 213 -6.25 -5.77 -3.58
N GLU A 214 -6.56 -6.98 -3.15
CA GLU A 214 -7.71 -7.29 -2.28
C GLU A 214 -7.32 -7.80 -0.88
N GLY A 215 -6.01 -7.80 -0.55
CA GLY A 215 -5.51 -8.21 0.76
C GLY A 215 -5.28 -9.71 0.92
N ASP A 216 -5.28 -10.49 -0.16
CA ASP A 216 -5.06 -11.95 -0.11
C ASP A 216 -3.78 -12.32 0.65
N GLY A 217 -2.68 -11.56 0.46
CA GLY A 217 -1.42 -11.83 1.15
C GLY A 217 -1.50 -11.72 2.66
N TRP A 218 -2.26 -10.77 3.18
CA TRP A 218 -2.49 -10.64 4.63
C TRP A 218 -3.33 -11.77 5.19
N ALA A 219 -4.40 -12.13 4.48
CA ALA A 219 -5.26 -13.23 4.88
C ALA A 219 -4.50 -14.57 4.88
N MET A 220 -3.69 -14.82 3.84
CA MET A 220 -2.85 -16.02 3.75
C MET A 220 -1.82 -16.08 4.88
N ALA A 221 -1.07 -14.98 5.10
CA ALA A 221 -0.07 -14.90 6.15
C ALA A 221 -0.68 -15.11 7.54
N TYR A 222 -1.82 -14.47 7.82
CA TYR A 222 -2.58 -14.63 9.05
C TYR A 222 -3.00 -16.10 9.29
N ARG A 223 -3.56 -16.77 8.27
CA ARG A 223 -3.96 -18.17 8.38
C ARG A 223 -2.77 -19.09 8.60
N ALA A 224 -1.64 -18.80 7.99
CA ALA A 224 -0.38 -19.52 8.20
C ALA A 224 0.27 -19.27 9.58
N GLY A 225 -0.30 -18.39 10.41
CA GLY A 225 0.20 -18.09 11.75
C GLY A 225 1.12 -16.88 11.86
N ALA A 226 1.35 -16.16 10.78
CA ALA A 226 2.08 -14.89 10.83
C ALA A 226 1.28 -13.80 11.55
N ARG A 227 1.99 -12.86 12.18
CA ARG A 227 1.40 -11.72 12.85
C ARG A 227 1.23 -10.56 11.88
N LEU A 228 0.16 -9.78 12.07
CA LEU A 228 -0.09 -8.52 11.36
C LEU A 228 0.07 -7.35 12.33
N VAL A 229 0.62 -6.24 11.86
CA VAL A 229 0.91 -5.06 12.71
C VAL A 229 0.41 -3.78 12.06
N ASN A 230 -0.09 -2.84 12.87
CA ASN A 230 -0.46 -1.49 12.45
C ASN A 230 -1.51 -1.45 11.32
N MET A 231 -2.44 -2.40 11.29
CA MET A 231 -3.42 -2.57 10.21
C MET A 231 -4.44 -1.42 10.12
N GLU A 232 -4.55 -0.61 11.14
CA GLU A 232 -5.38 0.60 11.18
C GLU A 232 -4.81 1.78 10.39
N PHE A 233 -3.53 1.71 9.95
CA PHE A 233 -2.86 2.81 9.27
C PHE A 233 -2.76 2.59 7.77
N PHE A 234 -3.45 3.41 7.01
CA PHE A 234 -3.34 3.46 5.56
C PHE A 234 -3.59 4.86 5.03
N GLN A 235 -3.00 5.16 3.90
CA GLN A 235 -2.98 6.49 3.32
C GLN A 235 -4.17 6.72 2.41
N ILE A 236 -4.84 7.84 2.63
CA ILE A 236 -6.01 8.31 1.89
C ILE A 236 -5.69 9.73 1.44
N GLY A 237 -6.13 10.10 0.26
CA GLY A 237 -5.97 11.45 -0.22
C GLY A 237 -6.99 11.84 -1.27
N PRO A 238 -7.05 13.12 -1.63
CA PRO A 238 -7.93 13.59 -2.69
C PRO A 238 -7.56 12.99 -4.04
N GLY A 239 -8.54 12.38 -4.70
CA GLY A 239 -8.41 11.81 -6.04
C GLY A 239 -9.59 12.20 -6.93
N VAL A 240 -9.38 12.13 -8.23
CA VAL A 240 -10.40 12.46 -9.23
C VAL A 240 -11.45 11.36 -9.27
N VAL A 241 -12.72 11.71 -9.04
CA VAL A 241 -13.82 10.75 -9.04
C VAL A 241 -14.73 10.86 -10.26
N ASN A 242 -14.65 11.97 -11.00
CA ASN A 242 -15.37 12.16 -12.25
C ASN A 242 -14.52 12.98 -13.27
N PRO A 243 -14.14 12.41 -14.44
CA PRO A 243 -14.41 11.02 -14.82
C PRO A 243 -13.73 10.06 -13.85
N LYS A 244 -14.26 8.84 -13.70
CA LYS A 244 -13.62 7.85 -12.83
C LYS A 244 -12.22 7.55 -13.32
N MET A 245 -11.24 7.96 -12.54
CA MET A 245 -9.81 7.82 -12.84
C MET A 245 -9.08 7.30 -11.61
N ASP A 246 -8.11 6.42 -11.84
CA ASP A 246 -7.16 6.02 -10.78
C ASP A 246 -6.05 7.09 -10.67
N PHE A 247 -6.45 8.34 -10.33
CA PHE A 247 -5.57 9.51 -10.34
C PHE A 247 -5.72 10.35 -9.08
N ILE A 248 -4.59 10.65 -8.47
CA ILE A 248 -4.48 11.38 -7.20
C ILE A 248 -4.09 12.83 -7.47
N ILE A 249 -4.71 13.76 -6.76
CA ILE A 249 -4.34 15.17 -6.75
C ILE A 249 -3.33 15.41 -5.64
N HIS A 250 -2.05 15.46 -6.01
CA HIS A 250 -0.93 15.62 -5.08
C HIS A 250 -0.75 17.05 -4.54
N SER A 251 0.17 17.19 -3.57
CA SER A 251 0.46 18.41 -2.83
C SER A 251 0.72 19.66 -3.69
N HIS A 252 1.36 19.53 -4.86
CA HIS A 252 1.66 20.66 -5.73
C HIS A 252 0.41 21.38 -6.27
N MET A 253 -0.72 20.66 -6.44
CA MET A 253 -1.98 21.25 -6.89
C MET A 253 -2.63 22.18 -5.83
N TRP A 254 -2.38 21.90 -4.55
CA TRP A 254 -2.89 22.73 -3.45
C TRP A 254 -2.16 24.09 -3.36
N LYS A 255 -0.93 24.18 -3.90
CA LYS A 255 -0.21 25.47 -4.06
C LYS A 255 -0.91 26.43 -5.02
N LEU A 256 -1.85 25.94 -5.82
CA LEU A 256 -2.67 26.75 -6.72
C LEU A 256 -3.85 27.42 -6.00
N LYS A 257 -4.01 27.21 -4.70
CA LYS A 257 -5.10 27.76 -3.86
C LYS A 257 -6.49 27.47 -4.44
N PRO A 258 -6.89 26.20 -4.56
CA PRO A 258 -8.17 25.83 -5.13
C PRO A 258 -9.33 26.39 -4.32
N ARG A 259 -10.40 26.77 -5.00
CA ARG A 259 -11.70 26.99 -4.41
C ARG A 259 -12.44 25.67 -4.31
N MET A 260 -12.99 25.36 -3.14
CA MET A 260 -13.67 24.07 -2.89
C MET A 260 -15.14 24.33 -2.57
N THR A 261 -16.03 23.71 -3.35
CA THR A 261 -17.48 23.84 -3.16
C THR A 261 -18.17 22.48 -3.15
N ASN A 262 -19.28 22.40 -2.39
CA ASN A 262 -20.19 21.23 -2.41
C ASN A 262 -21.11 21.28 -3.64
N ILE A 263 -22.06 20.32 -3.74
CA ILE A 263 -23.02 20.24 -4.86
C ILE A 263 -23.91 21.50 -4.97
N HIS A 264 -24.10 22.23 -3.88
CA HIS A 264 -24.90 23.46 -3.84
C HIS A 264 -24.11 24.72 -4.18
N GLY A 265 -22.82 24.59 -4.59
CA GLY A 265 -21.94 25.73 -4.88
C GLY A 265 -21.43 26.47 -3.64
N GLN A 266 -21.64 25.93 -2.44
CA GLN A 266 -21.24 26.53 -1.19
C GLN A 266 -19.79 26.16 -0.86
N GLU A 267 -18.98 27.16 -0.52
CA GLU A 267 -17.67 26.92 0.09
C GLU A 267 -17.86 26.39 1.50
N PHE A 268 -17.26 25.24 1.80
CA PHE A 268 -17.57 24.49 3.02
C PHE A 268 -16.41 24.37 4.00
N LEU A 269 -15.17 24.61 3.58
CA LEU A 269 -13.99 24.29 4.39
C LEU A 269 -13.97 25.06 5.73
N SER A 270 -14.40 26.33 5.74
CA SER A 270 -14.48 27.16 6.95
C SER A 270 -15.39 26.58 8.05
N LYS A 271 -16.42 25.79 7.68
CA LYS A 271 -17.33 25.13 8.62
C LYS A 271 -16.62 24.08 9.49
N TYR A 272 -15.53 23.50 9.00
CA TYR A 272 -14.81 22.40 9.63
C TYR A 272 -13.48 22.82 10.25
N CYS A 273 -12.96 23.98 9.91
CA CYS A 273 -11.73 24.50 10.51
C CYS A 273 -11.96 24.89 11.98
N PRO A 274 -11.02 24.56 12.88
CA PRO A 274 -11.09 25.02 14.27
C PRO A 274 -11.06 26.55 14.35
N ALA A 275 -11.59 27.08 15.44
CA ALA A 275 -11.54 28.53 15.71
C ALA A 275 -10.09 29.03 15.70
N GLY A 276 -9.84 30.12 14.96
CA GLY A 276 -8.52 30.74 14.84
C GLY A 276 -7.64 30.21 13.71
N ILE A 277 -8.09 29.20 12.95
CA ILE A 277 -7.36 28.69 11.77
C ILE A 277 -8.13 29.08 10.51
N SER A 278 -7.48 29.82 9.59
CA SER A 278 -8.10 30.21 8.35
C SER A 278 -8.12 29.07 7.31
N THR A 279 -9.05 29.14 6.35
CA THR A 279 -9.08 28.18 5.22
C THR A 279 -7.81 28.24 4.39
N ASP A 280 -7.23 29.44 4.23
CA ASP A 280 -5.95 29.62 3.52
C ASP A 280 -4.80 28.91 4.23
N ASP A 281 -4.73 28.96 5.57
CA ASP A 281 -3.70 28.27 6.34
C ASP A 281 -3.81 26.75 6.16
N VAL A 282 -5.03 26.21 6.21
CA VAL A 282 -5.28 24.78 6.04
C VAL A 282 -4.91 24.32 4.62
N ILE A 283 -5.25 25.09 3.58
CA ILE A 283 -4.87 24.80 2.19
C ILE A 283 -3.35 24.89 2.01
N ASN A 284 -2.68 25.88 2.58
CA ASN A 284 -1.22 26.00 2.54
C ASN A 284 -0.54 24.82 3.23
N LEU A 285 -1.07 24.37 4.37
CA LEU A 285 -0.58 23.16 5.04
C LEU A 285 -0.80 21.91 4.19
N LYS A 286 -1.96 21.80 3.49
CA LYS A 286 -2.24 20.68 2.58
C LYS A 286 -1.26 20.63 1.40
N ALA A 287 -0.79 21.76 0.95
CA ALA A 287 0.26 21.85 -0.07
C ALA A 287 1.62 21.29 0.37
N MET A 288 1.84 21.11 1.68
CA MET A 288 3.07 20.57 2.25
C MET A 288 2.87 19.19 2.92
N SER A 289 1.64 18.85 3.29
CA SER A 289 1.28 17.66 4.06
C SER A 289 0.27 16.80 3.29
N TYR A 290 0.77 15.92 2.45
CA TYR A 290 0.00 14.95 1.69
C TYR A 290 0.54 13.55 1.98
N PRO A 291 -0.27 12.51 2.11
CA PRO A 291 -1.75 12.40 2.09
C PRO A 291 -2.42 12.85 3.40
N PHE A 292 -3.64 12.34 3.72
CA PHE A 292 -4.31 12.58 4.99
C PHE A 292 -3.45 12.13 6.17
N SER A 293 -3.26 13.03 7.15
CA SER A 293 -2.58 12.73 8.41
C SER A 293 -2.99 13.71 9.49
N VAL A 294 -3.20 13.23 10.71
CA VAL A 294 -3.55 14.08 11.86
C VAL A 294 -2.37 14.85 12.44
N ARG A 295 -1.16 14.68 11.91
CA ARG A 295 0.06 15.36 12.37
C ARG A 295 0.01 16.89 12.17
N THR A 296 -0.81 17.35 11.24
CA THR A 296 -0.99 18.78 10.94
C THR A 296 -2.46 19.11 10.72
N ASP A 297 -2.80 20.40 10.80
CA ASP A 297 -4.15 20.87 10.53
C ASP A 297 -4.57 20.78 9.05
N ALA A 298 -3.68 20.36 8.15
CA ALA A 298 -4.03 19.95 6.79
C ALA A 298 -5.14 18.87 6.77
N LYS A 299 -5.27 18.08 7.85
CA LYS A 299 -6.32 17.05 8.03
C LYS A 299 -7.73 17.60 7.80
N TRP A 300 -7.97 18.87 8.12
CA TRP A 300 -9.30 19.47 8.02
C TRP A 300 -9.82 19.55 6.59
N VAL A 301 -8.94 19.61 5.59
CA VAL A 301 -9.33 19.49 4.17
C VAL A 301 -10.00 18.13 3.92
N ASP A 302 -9.34 17.05 4.30
CA ASP A 302 -9.82 15.68 4.03
C ASP A 302 -11.06 15.36 4.88
N ILE A 303 -11.08 15.79 6.16
CA ILE A 303 -12.24 15.62 7.04
C ILE A 303 -13.45 16.38 6.48
N ALA A 304 -13.25 17.62 5.99
CA ALA A 304 -14.31 18.43 5.40
C ALA A 304 -14.88 17.79 4.14
N ILE A 305 -14.02 17.33 3.21
CA ILE A 305 -14.46 16.60 2.01
C ILE A 305 -15.25 15.35 2.40
N PHE A 306 -14.74 14.55 3.34
CA PHE A 306 -15.39 13.33 3.79
C PHE A 306 -16.78 13.62 4.37
N LYS A 307 -16.89 14.60 5.28
CA LYS A 307 -18.17 14.96 5.92
C LYS A 307 -19.18 15.53 4.93
N GLU A 308 -18.77 16.39 3.99
CA GLU A 308 -19.69 16.89 2.95
C GLU A 308 -20.28 15.73 2.12
N ILE A 309 -19.46 14.74 1.78
CA ILE A 309 -19.90 13.55 1.03
C ILE A 309 -20.84 12.69 1.89
N MET A 310 -20.46 12.38 3.14
CA MET A 310 -21.25 11.50 4.01
C MET A 310 -22.58 12.12 4.46
N GLU A 311 -22.66 13.43 4.55
CA GLU A 311 -23.87 14.17 4.90
C GLU A 311 -24.76 14.49 3.67
N GLY A 312 -24.46 13.93 2.49
CA GLY A 312 -25.27 14.06 1.28
C GLY A 312 -25.13 15.38 0.53
N ARG A 313 -24.11 16.19 0.82
CA ARG A 313 -23.79 17.43 0.09
C ARG A 313 -22.66 17.25 -0.92
N GLY A 314 -22.16 16.04 -1.09
CA GLY A 314 -21.27 15.67 -2.18
C GLY A 314 -22.00 15.58 -3.53
N THR A 315 -21.21 15.51 -4.61
CA THR A 315 -21.74 15.25 -5.95
C THR A 315 -22.26 13.80 -6.06
N PRO A 316 -23.06 13.46 -7.09
CA PRO A 316 -23.50 12.08 -7.31
C PRO A 316 -22.36 11.05 -7.48
N ASN A 317 -21.14 11.53 -7.75
CA ASN A 317 -19.95 10.68 -7.87
C ASN A 317 -19.16 10.55 -6.56
N ASP A 318 -19.73 10.95 -5.41
CA ASP A 318 -19.07 11.04 -4.10
C ASP A 318 -17.82 11.92 -4.13
N GLY A 319 -17.99 13.13 -4.62
CA GLY A 319 -16.94 14.15 -4.69
C GLY A 319 -17.41 15.51 -4.22
N VAL A 320 -16.49 16.45 -4.21
CA VAL A 320 -16.71 17.90 -4.10
C VAL A 320 -16.02 18.57 -5.27
N TYR A 321 -16.42 19.79 -5.60
CA TYR A 321 -15.76 20.52 -6.69
C TYR A 321 -14.45 21.14 -6.21
N PHE A 322 -13.42 20.97 -7.03
CA PHE A 322 -12.09 21.54 -6.90
C PHE A 322 -11.83 22.45 -8.10
N ASP A 323 -11.80 23.75 -7.84
CA ASP A 323 -11.75 24.78 -8.87
C ASP A 323 -10.40 25.53 -8.81
N VAL A 324 -9.65 25.48 -9.92
CA VAL A 324 -8.41 26.20 -10.15
C VAL A 324 -8.47 27.02 -11.45
N THR A 325 -9.67 27.31 -11.97
CA THR A 325 -9.86 28.04 -13.24
C THR A 325 -9.24 29.43 -13.24
N HIS A 326 -9.13 30.05 -12.06
CA HIS A 326 -8.49 31.36 -11.86
C HIS A 326 -6.98 31.37 -12.17
N VAL A 327 -6.34 30.20 -12.26
CA VAL A 327 -4.88 30.08 -12.47
C VAL A 327 -4.51 30.30 -13.95
N GLY A 328 -5.38 29.89 -14.88
CA GLY A 328 -5.14 29.96 -16.31
C GLY A 328 -4.28 28.80 -16.86
N GLU A 329 -4.42 28.55 -18.16
CA GLU A 329 -3.81 27.38 -18.82
C GLU A 329 -2.27 27.39 -18.79
N GLU A 330 -1.65 28.54 -19.06
CA GLU A 330 -0.19 28.66 -19.13
C GLU A 330 0.48 28.28 -17.80
N GLU A 331 -0.04 28.81 -16.69
CA GLU A 331 0.51 28.55 -15.36
C GLU A 331 0.21 27.11 -14.90
N LEU A 332 -0.93 26.54 -15.29
CA LEU A 332 -1.26 25.14 -15.03
C LEU A 332 -0.27 24.19 -15.76
N ILE A 333 0.03 24.47 -17.03
CA ILE A 333 1.02 23.70 -17.80
C ILE A 333 2.41 23.80 -17.15
N LYS A 334 2.80 25.01 -16.71
CA LYS A 334 4.10 25.24 -16.08
C LYS A 334 4.25 24.53 -14.75
N ARG A 335 3.23 24.57 -13.88
CA ARG A 335 3.32 24.03 -12.50
C ARG A 335 2.96 22.57 -12.40
N SER A 336 2.09 22.05 -13.27
CA SER A 336 1.52 20.72 -13.16
C SER A 336 1.31 20.07 -14.54
N PRO A 337 2.36 19.93 -15.36
CA PRO A 337 2.26 19.52 -16.75
C PRO A 337 1.65 18.12 -16.92
N ILE A 338 2.01 17.17 -16.08
CA ILE A 338 1.50 15.79 -16.14
C ILE A 338 0.03 15.77 -15.71
N THR A 339 -0.29 16.40 -14.58
CA THR A 339 -1.67 16.48 -14.05
C THR A 339 -2.60 17.16 -15.06
N TYR A 340 -2.21 18.33 -15.58
CA TYR A 340 -3.00 19.05 -16.56
C TYR A 340 -3.25 18.24 -17.85
N LYS A 341 -2.19 17.67 -18.42
CA LYS A 341 -2.28 16.84 -19.64
C LYS A 341 -3.14 15.60 -19.41
N THR A 342 -2.97 14.92 -18.28
CA THR A 342 -3.72 13.70 -17.94
C THR A 342 -5.22 14.00 -17.88
N LEU A 343 -5.61 15.05 -17.16
CA LEU A 343 -7.02 15.45 -17.03
C LEU A 343 -7.59 15.94 -18.37
N LYS A 344 -6.84 16.73 -19.13
CA LYS A 344 -7.25 17.20 -20.46
C LYS A 344 -7.48 16.05 -21.43
N ASN A 345 -6.63 15.02 -21.41
CA ASN A 345 -6.80 13.81 -22.23
C ASN A 345 -8.03 12.98 -21.78
N ALA A 346 -8.41 13.08 -20.51
CA ALA A 346 -9.64 12.47 -19.98
C ALA A 346 -10.89 13.34 -20.20
N GLY A 347 -10.79 14.43 -20.96
CA GLY A 347 -11.90 15.32 -21.28
C GLY A 347 -12.23 16.37 -20.22
N ARG A 348 -11.27 16.66 -19.30
CA ARG A 348 -11.43 17.70 -18.26
C ARG A 348 -10.39 18.80 -18.41
N ASP A 349 -10.81 20.00 -18.67
CA ASP A 349 -9.94 21.17 -18.83
C ASP A 349 -9.93 22.02 -17.55
N LEU A 350 -8.92 21.81 -16.70
CA LEU A 350 -8.76 22.54 -15.43
C LEU A 350 -8.72 24.07 -15.57
N ALA A 351 -8.40 24.57 -16.76
CA ALA A 351 -8.40 26.03 -17.02
C ALA A 351 -9.81 26.58 -17.25
N LYS A 352 -10.82 25.72 -17.47
CA LYS A 352 -12.17 26.12 -17.89
C LYS A 352 -13.27 25.65 -16.96
N GLU A 353 -13.04 24.55 -16.23
CA GLU A 353 -14.06 23.93 -15.38
C GLU A 353 -13.45 23.31 -14.13
N PRO A 354 -14.19 23.27 -13.00
CA PRO A 354 -13.79 22.51 -11.83
C PRO A 354 -13.84 21.01 -12.10
N ILE A 355 -13.03 20.24 -11.35
CA ILE A 355 -13.09 18.78 -11.33
C ILE A 355 -13.73 18.28 -10.05
N GLU A 356 -14.21 17.04 -10.05
CA GLU A 356 -14.75 16.40 -8.85
C GLU A 356 -13.67 15.60 -8.13
N LEU A 357 -13.40 15.97 -6.88
CA LEU A 357 -12.50 15.25 -5.98
C LEU A 357 -13.27 14.53 -4.89
N GLY A 358 -12.97 13.25 -4.74
CA GLY A 358 -13.31 12.45 -3.56
C GLY A 358 -12.06 12.02 -2.81
N LEU A 359 -12.24 11.22 -1.78
CA LEU A 359 -11.12 10.65 -1.03
C LEU A 359 -10.91 9.20 -1.46
N VAL A 360 -9.69 8.87 -1.87
CA VAL A 360 -9.35 7.57 -2.43
C VAL A 360 -8.23 6.89 -1.62
N ILE A 361 -8.37 5.59 -1.44
CA ILE A 361 -7.33 4.77 -0.81
C ILE A 361 -6.13 4.68 -1.74
N GLN A 362 -4.93 4.91 -1.18
CA GLN A 362 -3.69 4.94 -1.91
C GLN A 362 -2.75 3.80 -1.52
N ASN A 363 -2.44 3.65 -0.22
CA ASN A 363 -1.39 2.78 0.29
C ASN A 363 -1.62 2.37 1.74
N PHE A 364 -1.05 1.24 2.14
CA PHE A 364 -1.08 0.74 3.51
C PHE A 364 0.29 0.82 4.17
N ASN A 365 0.32 1.21 5.46
CA ASN A 365 1.52 1.28 6.28
C ASN A 365 1.66 0.07 7.19
N GLY A 366 0.52 -0.57 7.54
CA GLY A 366 0.47 -1.85 8.24
C GLY A 366 0.55 -3.04 7.31
N GLY A 367 0.74 -4.22 7.87
CA GLY A 367 0.87 -5.47 7.11
C GLY A 367 1.43 -6.62 7.92
N VAL A 368 1.98 -7.63 7.24
CA VAL A 368 2.65 -8.76 7.87
C VAL A 368 3.88 -8.27 8.63
N LEU A 369 3.93 -8.53 9.94
CA LEU A 369 5.08 -8.18 10.76
C LEU A 369 6.31 -8.94 10.30
N ILE A 370 7.37 -8.22 9.96
CA ILE A 370 8.66 -8.78 9.54
C ILE A 370 9.79 -8.43 10.51
N ASP A 371 10.83 -9.24 10.49
CA ASP A 371 12.11 -8.94 11.12
C ASP A 371 13.11 -8.29 10.14
N GLU A 372 14.34 -8.08 10.59
CA GLU A 372 15.43 -7.49 9.81
C GLU A 372 15.80 -8.31 8.56
N ASN A 373 15.45 -9.59 8.51
CA ASN A 373 15.68 -10.49 7.39
C ASN A 373 14.44 -10.67 6.51
N ALA A 374 13.41 -9.84 6.72
CA ALA A 374 12.11 -9.95 6.09
C ALA A 374 11.36 -11.27 6.39
N SER A 375 11.74 -12.00 7.47
CA SER A 375 11.04 -13.19 7.93
C SER A 375 9.77 -12.81 8.68
N THR A 376 8.70 -13.58 8.49
CA THR A 376 7.40 -13.38 9.15
C THR A 376 7.31 -14.05 10.53
N GLY A 377 8.34 -14.82 10.90
CA GLY A 377 8.34 -15.71 12.06
C GLY A 377 7.68 -17.06 11.79
N VAL A 378 7.15 -17.29 10.59
CA VAL A 378 6.70 -18.61 10.11
C VAL A 378 7.78 -19.22 9.22
N ASN A 379 8.22 -20.42 9.53
CA ASN A 379 9.28 -21.08 8.78
C ASN A 379 8.93 -21.23 7.29
N GLY A 380 9.86 -20.84 6.43
CA GLY A 380 9.67 -20.86 4.98
C GLY A 380 8.85 -19.68 4.43
N LEU A 381 8.41 -18.72 5.27
CA LEU A 381 7.61 -17.58 4.84
C LEU A 381 8.29 -16.24 5.08
N TYR A 382 8.39 -15.44 4.03
CA TYR A 382 8.96 -14.10 3.99
C TYR A 382 7.95 -13.11 3.41
N ALA A 383 8.10 -11.81 3.69
CA ALA A 383 7.24 -10.79 3.12
C ALA A 383 8.02 -9.50 2.82
N ALA A 384 7.67 -8.80 1.74
CA ALA A 384 8.32 -7.54 1.36
C ALA A 384 7.40 -6.60 0.56
N GLY A 385 7.63 -5.30 0.70
CA GLY A 385 6.82 -4.24 0.12
C GLY A 385 5.50 -4.04 0.88
N GLU A 386 4.49 -3.48 0.24
CA GLU A 386 3.25 -3.03 0.89
C GLU A 386 2.47 -4.14 1.66
N VAL A 387 2.73 -5.41 1.39
CA VAL A 387 2.17 -6.51 2.18
C VAL A 387 2.81 -6.63 3.56
N SER A 388 4.05 -6.15 3.74
CA SER A 388 4.78 -6.17 5.00
C SER A 388 4.47 -4.95 5.87
N GLY A 389 4.58 -5.09 7.18
CA GLY A 389 4.35 -4.04 8.18
C GLY A 389 5.51 -3.92 9.17
N GLY A 390 5.48 -2.83 9.95
CA GLY A 390 6.49 -2.50 10.94
C GLY A 390 7.44 -1.39 10.50
N VAL A 391 7.68 -1.20 9.22
CA VAL A 391 8.62 -0.21 8.68
C VAL A 391 8.11 1.22 8.82
N HIS A 392 6.83 1.47 8.53
CA HIS A 392 6.29 2.82 8.35
C HIS A 392 5.51 3.37 9.55
N GLY A 393 5.12 2.52 10.50
CA GLY A 393 4.35 2.98 11.66
C GLY A 393 3.02 3.61 11.27
N SER A 394 2.70 4.77 11.87
CA SER A 394 1.41 5.43 11.68
C SER A 394 1.30 6.27 10.41
N ASP A 395 2.44 6.63 9.81
CA ASP A 395 2.53 7.41 8.57
C ASP A 395 3.92 7.22 7.94
N ARG A 396 4.11 7.67 6.72
CA ARG A 396 5.28 7.37 5.91
C ARG A 396 5.76 8.58 5.11
N PRO A 397 7.09 8.86 5.01
CA PRO A 397 7.61 9.87 4.10
C PRO A 397 7.30 9.55 2.64
N GLY A 398 6.99 10.59 1.85
CA GLY A 398 6.82 10.44 0.41
C GLY A 398 8.07 9.81 -0.23
N GLY A 399 7.89 8.90 -1.20
CA GLY A 399 9.00 8.18 -1.85
C GLY A 399 9.47 6.90 -1.14
N ASN A 400 9.11 6.69 0.13
CA ASN A 400 9.56 5.52 0.90
C ASN A 400 8.98 4.19 0.43
N ASN A 401 7.79 4.15 -0.19
CA ASN A 401 7.24 2.90 -0.70
C ASN A 401 8.16 2.19 -1.69
N LEU A 402 8.71 2.93 -2.65
CA LEU A 402 9.52 2.30 -3.68
C LEU A 402 10.86 1.81 -3.12
N ILE A 403 11.51 2.57 -2.22
CA ILE A 403 12.78 2.12 -1.62
C ILE A 403 12.58 0.96 -0.66
N ASP A 404 11.49 0.94 0.11
CA ASP A 404 11.12 -0.20 0.95
C ASP A 404 11.05 -1.50 0.13
N THR A 405 10.39 -1.47 -1.05
CA THR A 405 10.35 -2.63 -1.93
C THR A 405 11.71 -3.12 -2.37
N GLN A 406 12.70 -2.22 -2.53
CA GLN A 406 14.04 -2.58 -2.96
C GLN A 406 14.89 -3.13 -1.81
N VAL A 407 14.80 -2.53 -0.64
CA VAL A 407 15.55 -2.94 0.54
C VAL A 407 15.04 -4.28 1.06
N PHE A 408 13.75 -4.34 1.46
CA PHE A 408 13.19 -5.58 2.01
C PHE A 408 12.90 -6.64 0.96
N GLY A 409 12.65 -6.27 -0.30
CA GLY A 409 12.62 -7.24 -1.39
C GLY A 409 13.96 -7.96 -1.55
N SER A 410 15.08 -7.23 -1.47
CA SER A 410 16.42 -7.83 -1.50
C SER A 410 16.65 -8.78 -0.33
N ARG A 411 16.30 -8.35 0.89
CA ARG A 411 16.46 -9.17 2.10
C ARG A 411 15.59 -10.42 2.06
N ALA A 412 14.31 -10.30 1.68
CA ALA A 412 13.40 -11.43 1.56
C ALA A 412 13.89 -12.47 0.55
N GLY A 413 14.32 -12.03 -0.64
CA GLY A 413 14.86 -12.93 -1.67
C GLY A 413 16.09 -13.68 -1.22
N ARG A 414 17.05 -12.96 -0.59
CA ARG A 414 18.26 -13.57 -0.04
C ARG A 414 17.96 -14.57 1.05
N SER A 415 17.11 -14.21 2.00
CA SER A 415 16.74 -15.08 3.13
C SER A 415 15.99 -16.31 2.67
N ALA A 416 15.05 -16.17 1.72
CA ALA A 416 14.33 -17.27 1.12
C ALA A 416 15.28 -18.24 0.39
N ALA A 417 16.28 -17.71 -0.32
CA ALA A 417 17.29 -18.53 -1.01
C ALA A 417 18.15 -19.34 -0.02
N PHE A 418 18.66 -18.69 1.04
CA PHE A 418 19.43 -19.40 2.07
C PHE A 418 18.60 -20.48 2.77
N TYR A 419 17.34 -20.17 3.09
CA TYR A 419 16.44 -21.17 3.68
C TYR A 419 16.20 -22.35 2.73
N ALA A 420 15.91 -22.09 1.46
CA ALA A 420 15.69 -23.13 0.47
C ALA A 420 16.93 -24.02 0.28
N GLN A 421 18.14 -23.44 0.32
CA GLN A 421 19.40 -24.18 0.24
C GLN A 421 19.70 -25.02 1.51
N SER A 422 19.22 -24.59 2.68
CA SER A 422 19.44 -25.32 3.94
C SER A 422 18.61 -26.59 4.04
N LEU A 423 17.55 -26.71 3.22
CA LEU A 423 16.69 -27.89 3.21
C LEU A 423 17.24 -28.96 2.27
N SER A 424 17.46 -30.16 2.79
CA SER A 424 17.80 -31.36 2.00
C SER A 424 16.53 -31.98 1.41
N GLY A 425 16.63 -32.60 0.21
CA GLY A 425 15.54 -33.34 -0.42
C GLY A 425 14.70 -32.52 -1.41
N SER A 426 13.59 -33.09 -1.87
CA SER A 426 12.67 -32.50 -2.83
C SER A 426 11.84 -31.35 -2.21
N ALA A 427 11.42 -30.38 -3.02
CA ALA A 427 10.41 -29.39 -2.66
C ALA A 427 9.02 -30.05 -2.45
N SER A 428 8.80 -31.22 -3.07
CA SER A 428 7.55 -31.97 -2.94
C SER A 428 7.51 -32.69 -1.59
N VAL A 429 6.65 -32.22 -0.70
CA VAL A 429 6.35 -32.78 0.62
C VAL A 429 4.84 -32.90 0.76
N ASN A 430 4.38 -33.84 1.60
CA ASN A 430 2.98 -33.84 2.00
C ASN A 430 2.63 -32.49 2.63
N SER A 431 1.76 -31.74 1.97
CA SER A 431 1.34 -30.41 2.39
C SER A 431 -0.17 -30.24 2.17
N HIS A 432 -0.77 -29.42 2.99
CA HIS A 432 -2.19 -29.11 2.93
C HIS A 432 -2.41 -27.59 2.97
N PRO A 433 -3.52 -27.07 2.42
CA PRO A 433 -3.86 -25.66 2.54
C PRO A 433 -3.96 -25.21 4.00
N SER A 434 -3.53 -23.98 4.30
CA SER A 434 -3.57 -23.41 5.65
C SER A 434 -5.01 -23.18 6.08
N ALA A 435 -5.61 -24.15 6.81
CA ALA A 435 -6.93 -24.03 7.44
C ALA A 435 -7.99 -23.28 6.59
N MET A 436 -8.01 -23.56 5.30
CA MET A 436 -8.93 -22.95 4.35
C MET A 436 -10.35 -23.46 4.64
N ILE A 437 -11.23 -22.55 5.01
CA ILE A 437 -12.67 -22.84 5.01
C ILE A 437 -13.09 -22.81 3.54
N ALA A 438 -13.66 -23.90 3.04
CA ALA A 438 -14.26 -23.88 1.70
C ALA A 438 -15.31 -22.76 1.63
N PRO A 439 -15.38 -22.01 0.54
CA PRO A 439 -16.45 -21.05 0.36
C PRO A 439 -17.81 -21.78 0.45
N ASP A 440 -18.76 -21.14 1.12
CA ASP A 440 -20.13 -21.66 1.15
C ASP A 440 -20.74 -21.69 -0.27
N SER A 441 -21.84 -22.43 -0.43
CA SER A 441 -22.58 -22.56 -1.69
C SER A 441 -23.38 -21.28 -2.07
N ALA A 442 -22.86 -20.11 -1.69
CA ALA A 442 -23.46 -18.82 -2.04
C ALA A 442 -23.48 -18.62 -3.57
N THR A 443 -24.58 -18.11 -4.08
CA THR A 443 -24.66 -17.78 -5.51
C THR A 443 -23.74 -16.61 -5.86
N GLU A 444 -23.32 -16.53 -7.12
CA GLU A 444 -22.50 -15.42 -7.61
C GLU A 444 -23.14 -14.05 -7.29
N ASN A 445 -24.46 -13.91 -7.50
CA ASN A 445 -25.19 -12.67 -7.20
C ASN A 445 -25.16 -12.32 -5.71
N GLN A 446 -25.25 -13.29 -4.81
CA GLN A 446 -25.14 -13.07 -3.36
C GLN A 446 -23.73 -12.60 -2.96
N THR A 447 -22.72 -13.22 -3.53
CA THR A 447 -21.32 -12.85 -3.31
C THR A 447 -21.04 -11.43 -3.79
N VAL A 448 -21.41 -11.09 -5.03
CA VAL A 448 -21.23 -9.75 -5.60
C VAL A 448 -21.95 -8.67 -4.78
N ALA A 449 -23.20 -8.93 -4.38
CA ALA A 449 -23.96 -7.99 -3.54
C ALA A 449 -23.33 -7.80 -2.16
N MET A 450 -22.84 -8.86 -1.53
CA MET A 450 -22.15 -8.80 -0.25
C MET A 450 -20.84 -8.00 -0.38
N GLU A 451 -20.03 -8.23 -1.42
CA GLU A 451 -18.79 -7.50 -1.67
C GLU A 451 -19.00 -6.01 -1.91
N SER A 452 -20.05 -5.65 -2.67
CA SER A 452 -20.43 -4.26 -2.90
C SER A 452 -20.82 -3.56 -1.60
N ASN A 453 -21.66 -4.21 -0.78
CA ASN A 453 -22.09 -3.68 0.52
C ASN A 453 -20.88 -3.56 1.49
N ALA A 454 -19.98 -4.54 1.49
CA ALA A 454 -18.75 -4.47 2.27
C ALA A 454 -17.88 -3.28 1.86
N ALA A 455 -17.68 -3.07 0.56
CA ALA A 455 -16.85 -1.98 0.05
C ALA A 455 -17.41 -0.59 0.41
N ASP A 456 -18.73 -0.44 0.39
CA ASP A 456 -19.42 0.79 0.83
C ASP A 456 -19.30 0.99 2.34
N LEU A 457 -19.54 -0.05 3.12
CA LEU A 457 -19.44 -0.02 4.58
C LEU A 457 -18.00 0.30 5.04
N TYR A 458 -17.01 -0.35 4.43
CA TYR A 458 -15.59 -0.11 4.73
C TYR A 458 -15.19 1.32 4.37
N TYR A 459 -15.67 1.85 3.24
CA TYR A 459 -15.38 3.22 2.88
C TYR A 459 -15.92 4.22 3.90
N ARG A 460 -17.16 4.02 4.38
CA ARG A 460 -17.79 4.91 5.37
C ARG A 460 -17.15 4.84 6.75
N ASN A 461 -16.79 3.63 7.21
CA ASN A 461 -16.48 3.41 8.62
C ASN A 461 -14.98 3.14 8.90
N LEU A 462 -14.18 2.74 7.89
CA LEU A 462 -12.76 2.44 8.08
C LEU A 462 -11.83 3.52 7.53
N THR A 463 -12.34 4.53 6.79
CA THR A 463 -11.48 5.47 6.09
C THR A 463 -11.09 6.70 6.95
N VAL A 464 -11.54 7.90 6.60
CA VAL A 464 -11.03 9.17 7.18
C VAL A 464 -11.53 9.41 8.59
N VAL A 465 -12.85 9.38 8.78
CA VAL A 465 -13.46 9.60 10.09
C VAL A 465 -14.00 8.28 10.64
N ARG A 466 -13.47 7.87 11.77
CA ARG A 466 -13.82 6.60 12.43
C ARG A 466 -14.48 6.87 13.77
N THR A 467 -15.47 6.05 14.13
CA THR A 467 -16.13 6.04 15.44
C THR A 467 -16.26 4.62 15.94
N ALA A 468 -16.42 4.42 17.26
CA ALA A 468 -16.67 3.09 17.83
C ALA A 468 -17.89 2.42 17.20
N ASP A 469 -18.97 3.16 17.00
CA ASP A 469 -20.21 2.64 16.39
C ASP A 469 -19.98 2.16 14.95
N GLY A 470 -19.33 2.96 14.11
CA GLY A 470 -19.04 2.58 12.73
C GLY A 470 -18.09 1.37 12.64
N LEU A 471 -17.08 1.29 13.52
CA LEU A 471 -16.18 0.14 13.58
C LEU A 471 -16.90 -1.13 14.03
N ASN A 472 -17.79 -1.04 15.01
CA ASN A 472 -18.63 -2.16 15.45
C ASN A 472 -19.64 -2.60 14.37
N GLU A 473 -20.18 -1.67 13.57
CA GLU A 473 -21.02 -2.01 12.42
C GLU A 473 -20.27 -2.89 11.40
N VAL A 474 -18.99 -2.58 11.14
CA VAL A 474 -18.13 -3.43 10.28
C VAL A 474 -17.96 -4.82 10.87
N LEU A 475 -17.62 -4.92 12.17
CA LEU A 475 -17.43 -6.21 12.83
C LEU A 475 -18.69 -7.06 12.81
N LYS A 476 -19.85 -6.45 13.06
CA LYS A 476 -21.17 -7.09 12.97
C LYS A 476 -21.45 -7.58 11.55
N PHE A 477 -21.23 -6.70 10.54
CA PHE A 477 -21.44 -7.06 9.14
C PHE A 477 -20.61 -8.28 8.73
N VAL A 478 -19.33 -8.32 9.08
CA VAL A 478 -18.45 -9.46 8.74
C VAL A 478 -18.98 -10.74 9.37
N LYS A 479 -19.34 -10.70 10.67
CA LYS A 479 -19.88 -11.87 11.39
C LYS A 479 -21.14 -12.41 10.73
N GLU A 480 -22.05 -11.53 10.31
CA GLU A 480 -23.35 -11.89 9.73
C GLU A 480 -23.27 -12.34 8.26
N ASN A 481 -22.17 -12.02 7.54
CA ASN A 481 -22.09 -12.25 6.10
C ASN A 481 -21.01 -13.25 5.66
N LYS A 482 -20.24 -13.87 6.57
CA LYS A 482 -19.24 -14.89 6.21
C LYS A 482 -19.81 -16.01 5.32
N HIS A 483 -21.05 -16.45 5.58
CA HIS A 483 -21.75 -17.48 4.81
C HIS A 483 -22.16 -17.06 3.39
N ARG A 484 -22.05 -15.77 3.04
CA ARG A 484 -22.33 -15.25 1.69
C ARG A 484 -21.07 -15.11 0.82
N ALA A 485 -19.91 -15.44 1.37
CA ALA A 485 -18.65 -15.40 0.66
C ALA A 485 -18.48 -16.67 -0.17
N GLY A 486 -18.91 -16.64 -1.44
CA GLY A 486 -18.84 -17.78 -2.36
C GLY A 486 -17.47 -18.02 -2.99
N THR A 487 -16.44 -17.25 -2.63
CA THR A 487 -15.07 -17.40 -3.13
C THR A 487 -14.03 -17.22 -2.02
N TYR A 488 -12.84 -17.78 -2.20
CA TYR A 488 -11.72 -17.55 -1.28
C TYR A 488 -11.35 -16.07 -1.17
N SER A 489 -11.42 -15.35 -2.28
CA SER A 489 -11.17 -13.91 -2.29
C SER A 489 -12.17 -13.14 -1.43
N SER A 490 -13.45 -13.48 -1.53
CA SER A 490 -14.51 -12.86 -0.72
C SER A 490 -14.30 -13.10 0.77
N LEU A 491 -13.90 -14.33 1.15
CA LEU A 491 -13.52 -14.67 2.54
C LEU A 491 -12.31 -13.85 3.01
N ASN A 492 -11.27 -13.74 2.16
CA ASN A 492 -10.09 -12.94 2.45
C ASN A 492 -10.46 -11.46 2.67
N ARG A 493 -11.32 -10.90 1.82
CA ARG A 493 -11.79 -9.49 1.94
C ARG A 493 -12.53 -9.24 3.25
N LEU A 494 -13.42 -10.15 3.67
CA LEU A 494 -14.13 -10.06 4.95
C LEU A 494 -13.16 -10.14 6.14
N LEU A 495 -12.23 -11.09 6.12
CA LEU A 495 -11.21 -11.26 7.15
C LEU A 495 -10.33 -10.01 7.30
N VAL A 496 -9.86 -9.45 6.19
CA VAL A 496 -9.02 -8.24 6.21
C VAL A 496 -9.82 -7.02 6.72
N GLY A 497 -11.07 -6.86 6.32
CA GLY A 497 -11.96 -5.83 6.87
C GLY A 497 -12.16 -5.97 8.39
N GLN A 498 -12.36 -7.20 8.90
CA GLN A 498 -12.43 -7.50 10.33
C GLN A 498 -11.13 -7.11 11.05
N ILE A 499 -9.98 -7.47 10.50
CA ILE A 499 -8.65 -7.18 11.07
C ILE A 499 -8.42 -5.67 11.17
N ILE A 500 -8.74 -4.91 10.11
CA ILE A 500 -8.62 -3.45 10.11
C ILE A 500 -9.54 -2.82 11.16
N ALA A 501 -10.79 -3.27 11.25
CA ALA A 501 -11.76 -2.76 12.22
C ALA A 501 -11.32 -3.05 13.67
N LEU A 502 -10.81 -4.26 13.95
CA LEU A 502 -10.29 -4.63 15.27
C LEU A 502 -9.05 -3.80 15.65
N ALA A 503 -8.13 -3.58 14.73
CA ALA A 503 -6.99 -2.71 14.98
C ALA A 503 -7.44 -1.26 15.26
N ALA A 504 -8.36 -0.74 14.44
CA ALA A 504 -8.84 0.63 14.56
C ALA A 504 -9.65 0.88 15.84
N ILE A 505 -10.47 -0.07 16.30
CA ILE A 505 -11.27 0.08 17.53
C ILE A 505 -10.38 -0.01 18.77
N THR A 506 -9.33 -0.82 18.73
CA THR A 506 -8.37 -0.98 19.83
C THR A 506 -7.52 0.27 20.04
N ARG A 507 -7.28 1.06 18.99
CA ARG A 507 -6.55 2.33 19.11
C ARG A 507 -7.50 3.47 19.51
N GLU A 508 -7.55 3.78 20.78
CA GLU A 508 -8.37 4.85 21.35
C GLU A 508 -7.63 6.19 21.37
N GLU A 509 -7.11 6.61 20.23
CA GLU A 509 -6.47 7.90 19.97
C GLU A 509 -6.54 8.25 18.50
N SER A 510 -6.07 9.44 18.13
CA SER A 510 -5.82 9.84 16.74
C SER A 510 -4.32 10.02 16.52
N ARG A 511 -3.74 9.30 15.49
CA ARG A 511 -2.29 9.34 15.19
C ARG A 511 -2.03 9.04 13.73
N GLY A 512 -1.12 9.77 13.09
CA GLY A 512 -0.75 9.57 11.70
C GLY A 512 -1.97 9.55 10.78
N THR A 513 -2.18 8.46 10.06
CA THR A 513 -3.33 8.31 9.14
C THR A 513 -4.60 7.77 9.79
N HIS A 514 -4.61 7.59 11.12
CA HIS A 514 -5.75 7.12 11.89
C HIS A 514 -6.39 8.28 12.65
N TYR A 515 -7.66 8.59 12.34
CA TYR A 515 -8.45 9.59 13.04
C TYR A 515 -9.72 8.98 13.64
N ARG A 516 -9.85 9.12 14.95
CA ARG A 516 -11.02 8.73 15.73
C ARG A 516 -11.76 10.00 16.17
N GLU A 517 -12.97 10.20 15.69
CA GLU A 517 -13.77 11.37 16.08
C GLU A 517 -14.14 11.35 17.57
N ASP A 518 -14.35 10.14 18.11
CA ASP A 518 -14.60 9.90 19.53
C ASP A 518 -13.31 9.98 20.40
N PHE A 519 -12.11 9.90 19.80
CA PHE A 519 -10.80 10.06 20.44
C PHE A 519 -9.88 10.96 19.60
N PRO A 520 -10.19 12.26 19.44
CA PRO A 520 -9.52 13.12 18.44
C PRO A 520 -8.07 13.51 18.79
N ALA A 521 -7.67 13.34 20.04
CA ALA A 521 -6.32 13.67 20.51
C ALA A 521 -5.33 12.53 20.26
N THR A 522 -4.07 12.87 20.01
CA THR A 522 -2.95 11.93 20.07
C THR A 522 -2.53 11.74 21.53
N LYS A 523 -2.38 10.51 21.97
CA LYS A 523 -1.89 10.16 23.33
C LYS A 523 -0.39 9.89 23.25
N PRO A 524 0.49 10.74 23.81
CA PRO A 524 1.95 10.56 23.72
C PRO A 524 2.42 9.19 24.24
N GLU A 525 1.76 8.66 25.27
CA GLU A 525 2.05 7.38 25.89
C GLU A 525 1.58 6.15 25.08
N ALA A 526 0.69 6.32 24.12
CA ALA A 526 0.13 5.22 23.33
C ALA A 526 1.06 4.80 22.17
N THR A 527 2.32 4.48 22.48
CA THR A 527 3.35 4.06 21.53
C THR A 527 3.35 2.55 21.25
N GLY A 528 2.40 1.81 21.82
CA GLY A 528 2.25 0.38 21.57
C GLY A 528 1.73 0.11 20.15
N ARG A 529 2.39 -0.80 19.45
CA ARG A 529 1.96 -1.31 18.14
C ARG A 529 0.81 -2.30 18.33
N ILE A 530 -0.28 -2.14 17.58
CA ILE A 530 -1.35 -3.12 17.57
C ILE A 530 -0.94 -4.29 16.71
N VAL A 531 -0.87 -5.46 17.32
CA VAL A 531 -0.50 -6.72 16.67
C VAL A 531 -1.70 -7.65 16.68
N ILE A 532 -2.03 -8.19 15.51
CA ILE A 532 -3.10 -9.17 15.33
C ILE A 532 -2.48 -10.52 14.99
N ARG A 533 -2.92 -11.54 15.68
CA ARG A 533 -2.55 -12.94 15.47
C ARG A 533 -3.79 -13.83 15.39
N ARG A 534 -3.63 -15.00 14.82
CA ARG A 534 -4.65 -16.03 14.85
C ARG A 534 -4.83 -16.56 16.27
N GLY A 535 -6.06 -16.50 16.80
CA GLY A 535 -6.45 -17.11 18.06
C GLY A 535 -6.57 -18.64 17.94
N ASN A 536 -6.70 -19.31 19.09
CA ASN A 536 -6.88 -20.76 19.13
C ASN A 536 -8.21 -21.22 18.51
N ASP A 537 -9.19 -20.35 18.48
CA ASP A 537 -10.50 -20.52 17.83
C ASP A 537 -10.48 -20.17 16.32
N GLY A 538 -9.34 -19.73 15.80
CA GLY A 538 -9.16 -19.26 14.43
C GLY A 538 -9.56 -17.81 14.18
N GLU A 539 -10.16 -17.12 15.15
CA GLU A 539 -10.55 -15.71 15.06
C GLU A 539 -9.37 -14.76 15.40
N PRO A 540 -9.41 -13.50 14.92
CA PRO A 540 -8.35 -12.53 15.19
C PRO A 540 -8.27 -12.16 16.68
N ALA A 541 -7.10 -12.39 17.29
CA ALA A 541 -6.75 -11.98 18.63
C ALA A 541 -5.81 -10.76 18.58
N VAL A 542 -6.15 -9.73 19.35
CA VAL A 542 -5.43 -8.45 19.38
C VAL A 542 -4.50 -8.39 20.58
N THR A 543 -3.30 -7.87 20.38
CA THR A 543 -2.35 -7.54 21.46
C THR A 543 -1.74 -6.17 21.18
N VAL A 544 -1.42 -5.42 22.24
CA VAL A 544 -0.67 -4.16 22.14
C VAL A 544 0.76 -4.46 22.57
N ALA A 545 1.70 -4.36 21.64
CA ALA A 545 3.12 -4.57 21.89
C ALA A 545 3.83 -3.23 22.04
N GLY A 546 4.50 -3.04 23.17
CA GLY A 546 5.32 -1.86 23.45
C GLY A 546 6.69 -1.90 22.80
#